data_9561a2a189404961c16eafbd72b5b352
#
_entry.id   9561a2a189404961c16eafbd72b5b352
#
_cell.length_a   1.000
_cell.length_b   1.000
_cell.length_c   1.000
_cell.angle_alpha   90.00
_cell.angle_beta   90.00
_cell.angle_gamma   90.00
#
_symmetry.space_group_name_H-M   'P 1'
#
loop_
_entity.id
_entity.type
_entity.pdbx_description
1 polymer ?
#
loop_
_entity_poly.entity_id
_entity_poly.type
_entity_poly.pdbx_seq_one_letter_code
_entity_poly.pdbx_strand_id
1 'polypeptide(L)'
;MAHDEHHEHLVKELAEQLEPVFSNSPQAIYLYLDDVHKICNQKFADMLGYNSIDEWVSNENPVGDVAEEDQPKIIEAYGQASRHFEASATLADIVKKDGTRIKTKVIMVPVTYKGEVFALHFISSV
;
A
#
# COMPACT_ATOMS: atom_id res chain seq x y z
N MET A 1 -7.85 -12.53 -17.98
CA MET A 1 -8.45 -13.55 -17.12
C MET A 1 -9.56 -12.93 -16.29
N ALA A 2 -10.68 -13.63 -16.17
CA ALA A 2 -11.85 -13.09 -15.45
C ALA A 2 -11.50 -12.69 -13.99
N HIS A 3 -10.65 -13.48 -13.31
CA HIS A 3 -10.25 -13.21 -11.93
C HIS A 3 -9.45 -11.91 -11.83
N ASP A 4 -8.50 -11.69 -12.73
CA ASP A 4 -7.70 -10.46 -12.75
C ASP A 4 -8.54 -9.25 -13.09
N GLU A 5 -9.45 -9.39 -14.06
CA GLU A 5 -10.37 -8.29 -14.41
C GLU A 5 -11.26 -7.93 -13.24
N HIS A 6 -11.71 -8.93 -12.48
CA HIS A 6 -12.54 -8.70 -11.29
C HIS A 6 -11.76 -7.91 -10.22
N HIS A 7 -10.51 -8.32 -9.94
CA HIS A 7 -9.67 -7.62 -8.95
C HIS A 7 -9.36 -6.20 -9.39
N GLU A 8 -9.04 -6.00 -10.66
CA GLU A 8 -8.78 -4.66 -11.19
C GLU A 8 -10.00 -3.76 -11.03
N HIS A 9 -11.18 -4.29 -11.33
CA HIS A 9 -12.44 -3.56 -11.20
C HIS A 9 -12.70 -3.17 -9.73
N LEU A 10 -12.48 -4.09 -8.79
CA LEU A 10 -12.68 -3.83 -7.38
C LEU A 10 -11.75 -2.73 -6.85
N VAL A 11 -10.47 -2.78 -7.26
CA VAL A 11 -9.51 -1.74 -6.84
C VAL A 11 -9.97 -0.38 -7.34
N LYS A 12 -10.40 -0.28 -8.59
CA LYS A 12 -10.88 0.98 -9.16
C LYS A 12 -12.11 1.50 -8.45
N GLU A 13 -13.09 0.64 -8.19
CA GLU A 13 -14.32 1.02 -7.49
C GLU A 13 -14.02 1.53 -6.08
N LEU A 14 -13.22 0.78 -5.33
CA LEU A 14 -12.92 1.16 -3.96
C LEU A 14 -12.07 2.43 -3.92
N ALA A 15 -11.13 2.58 -4.85
CA ALA A 15 -10.33 3.79 -4.96
C ALA A 15 -11.19 5.02 -5.25
N GLU A 16 -12.22 4.88 -6.09
CA GLU A 16 -13.15 5.97 -6.36
C GLU A 16 -13.91 6.39 -5.11
N GLN A 17 -14.35 5.41 -4.31
CA GLN A 17 -15.05 5.69 -3.05
C GLN A 17 -14.13 6.33 -2.02
N LEU A 18 -12.86 5.97 -2.02
CA LEU A 18 -11.85 6.51 -1.09
C LEU A 18 -11.16 7.76 -1.63
N GLU A 19 -11.56 8.25 -2.82
CA GLU A 19 -10.93 9.41 -3.45
C GLU A 19 -10.83 10.62 -2.51
N PRO A 20 -11.87 11.00 -1.75
CA PRO A 20 -11.74 12.12 -0.83
C PRO A 20 -10.66 11.92 0.22
N VAL A 21 -10.44 10.68 0.67
CA VAL A 21 -9.37 10.36 1.62
C VAL A 21 -8.02 10.45 0.93
N PHE A 22 -7.89 9.86 -0.26
CA PHE A 22 -6.62 9.85 -1.01
C PHE A 22 -6.17 11.26 -1.38
N SER A 23 -7.11 12.12 -1.83
CA SER A 23 -6.79 13.45 -2.30
C SER A 23 -6.55 14.46 -1.17
N ASN A 24 -7.21 14.28 -0.03
CA ASN A 24 -7.21 15.29 1.02
C ASN A 24 -6.35 14.91 2.23
N SER A 25 -5.89 13.66 2.33
CA SER A 25 -5.07 13.24 3.45
C SER A 25 -3.69 13.88 3.40
N PRO A 26 -3.16 14.37 4.54
CA PRO A 26 -1.78 14.83 4.60
C PRO A 26 -0.77 13.67 4.64
N GLN A 27 -1.25 12.43 4.79
CA GLN A 27 -0.39 11.25 4.88
C GLN A 27 -0.26 10.56 3.54
N ALA A 28 0.85 9.82 3.38
CA ALA A 28 1.01 8.87 2.27
C ALA A 28 0.09 7.68 2.53
N ILE A 29 -0.67 7.28 1.52
CA ILE A 29 -1.66 6.23 1.64
C ILE A 29 -1.56 5.31 0.43
N TYR A 30 -1.65 3.98 0.65
CA TYR A 30 -1.89 3.06 -0.46
C TYR A 30 -2.85 1.95 -0.05
N LEU A 31 -3.60 1.49 -1.06
CA LEU A 31 -4.56 0.40 -0.94
C LEU A 31 -4.00 -0.78 -1.71
N TYR A 32 -3.95 -1.94 -1.07
CA TYR A 32 -3.28 -3.11 -1.61
C TYR A 32 -4.20 -4.33 -1.53
N LEU A 33 -4.43 -4.98 -2.66
CA LEU A 33 -5.09 -6.28 -2.72
C LEU A 33 -4.03 -7.37 -2.96
N ASP A 34 -3.18 -7.15 -3.95
CA ASP A 34 -2.02 -7.99 -4.23
C ASP A 34 -0.98 -7.14 -4.97
N ASP A 35 0.14 -7.74 -5.35
CA ASP A 35 1.26 -7.00 -5.94
C ASP A 35 0.92 -6.31 -7.26
N VAL A 36 -0.09 -6.81 -7.96
CA VAL A 36 -0.50 -6.29 -9.27
C VAL A 36 -1.70 -5.34 -9.14
N HIS A 37 -2.55 -5.53 -8.13
CA HIS A 37 -3.80 -4.78 -7.97
C HIS A 37 -3.69 -3.90 -6.72
N LYS A 38 -3.31 -2.64 -6.93
CA LYS A 38 -3.07 -1.68 -5.88
C LYS A 38 -3.18 -0.26 -6.42
N ILE A 39 -3.29 0.71 -5.53
CA ILE A 39 -3.36 2.12 -5.89
C ILE A 39 -2.79 2.94 -4.73
N CYS A 40 -2.24 4.11 -4.99
CA CYS A 40 -1.74 5.00 -3.94
C CYS A 40 -2.14 6.44 -4.21
N ASN A 41 -1.92 7.31 -3.23
CA ASN A 41 -2.08 8.73 -3.46
C ASN A 41 -0.74 9.34 -3.91
N GLN A 42 -0.78 10.60 -4.36
CA GLN A 42 0.42 11.25 -4.87
C GLN A 42 1.48 11.42 -3.77
N LYS A 43 1.06 11.62 -2.53
CA LYS A 43 2.00 11.76 -1.42
C LYS A 43 2.86 10.51 -1.22
N PHE A 44 2.27 9.34 -1.41
CA PHE A 44 3.03 8.09 -1.30
C PHE A 44 4.04 7.95 -2.44
N ALA A 45 3.62 8.24 -3.66
CA ALA A 45 4.54 8.20 -4.81
C ALA A 45 5.69 9.18 -4.60
N ASP A 46 5.39 10.39 -4.15
CA ASP A 46 6.42 11.42 -3.88
C ASP A 46 7.36 10.97 -2.76
N MET A 47 6.83 10.36 -1.70
CA MET A 47 7.64 9.90 -0.57
C MET A 47 8.70 8.88 -1.01
N LEU A 48 8.34 7.98 -1.92
CA LEU A 48 9.26 6.95 -2.40
C LEU A 48 10.12 7.41 -3.57
N GLY A 49 9.86 8.59 -4.11
CA GLY A 49 10.63 9.12 -5.24
C GLY A 49 10.18 8.62 -6.60
N TYR A 50 8.97 8.09 -6.70
CA TYR A 50 8.39 7.73 -7.99
C TYR A 50 7.92 8.98 -8.72
N ASN A 51 7.99 8.96 -10.05
CA ASN A 51 7.57 10.09 -10.86
C ASN A 51 6.05 10.26 -10.91
N SER A 52 5.32 9.18 -10.71
CA SER A 52 3.86 9.20 -10.79
C SER A 52 3.26 8.04 -10.00
N ILE A 53 1.97 8.13 -9.74
CA ILE A 53 1.20 7.03 -9.15
C ILE A 53 1.28 5.80 -10.05
N ASP A 54 1.17 6.01 -11.37
CA ASP A 54 1.21 4.89 -12.33
C ASP A 54 2.54 4.15 -12.29
N GLU A 55 3.64 4.85 -12.06
CA GLU A 55 4.94 4.20 -11.94
C GLU A 55 4.99 3.24 -10.76
N TRP A 56 4.46 3.66 -9.61
CA TRP A 56 4.41 2.77 -8.44
C TRP A 56 3.43 1.62 -8.67
N VAL A 57 2.25 1.89 -9.26
CA VAL A 57 1.26 0.85 -9.53
C VAL A 57 1.83 -0.23 -10.45
N SER A 58 2.72 0.15 -11.36
CA SER A 58 3.38 -0.78 -12.28
C SER A 58 4.49 -1.60 -11.64
N ASN A 59 4.91 -1.25 -10.43
CA ASN A 59 5.93 -2.01 -9.71
C ASN A 59 5.30 -3.31 -9.18
N GLU A 60 5.75 -4.45 -9.70
CA GLU A 60 5.19 -5.75 -9.34
C GLU A 60 5.78 -6.33 -8.05
N ASN A 61 6.70 -5.61 -7.41
CA ASN A 61 7.32 -6.06 -6.17
C ASN A 61 7.38 -4.90 -5.15
N PRO A 62 6.21 -4.43 -4.67
CA PRO A 62 6.19 -3.27 -3.76
C PRO A 62 6.91 -3.51 -2.44
N VAL A 63 6.99 -4.74 -1.94
CA VAL A 63 7.73 -5.03 -0.72
C VAL A 63 9.23 -4.77 -0.90
N GLY A 64 9.72 -4.78 -2.14
CA GLY A 64 11.10 -4.44 -2.44
C GLY A 64 11.49 -3.01 -2.09
N ASP A 65 10.50 -2.13 -1.91
CA ASP A 65 10.74 -0.75 -1.46
C ASP A 65 10.90 -0.65 0.07
N VAL A 66 10.70 -1.75 0.79
CA VAL A 66 10.95 -1.83 2.23
C VAL A 66 12.36 -2.34 2.44
N ALA A 67 13.10 -1.77 3.41
CA ALA A 67 14.43 -2.24 3.72
C ALA A 67 14.41 -3.76 3.97
N GLU A 68 15.39 -4.47 3.44
CA GLU A 68 15.40 -5.92 3.44
C GLU A 68 15.17 -6.52 4.85
N GLU A 69 15.81 -5.93 5.86
CA GLU A 69 15.68 -6.40 7.24
C GLU A 69 14.27 -6.20 7.81
N ASP A 70 13.48 -5.30 7.24
CA ASP A 70 12.12 -4.99 7.69
C ASP A 70 11.03 -5.68 6.87
N GLN A 71 11.39 -6.29 5.74
CA GLN A 71 10.40 -6.95 4.88
C GLN A 71 9.60 -8.03 5.60
N PRO A 72 10.21 -8.91 6.42
CA PRO A 72 9.43 -9.93 7.13
C PRO A 72 8.35 -9.34 8.04
N LYS A 73 8.59 -8.19 8.67
CA LYS A 73 7.61 -7.54 9.54
C LYS A 73 6.38 -7.09 8.73
N ILE A 74 6.62 -6.54 7.55
CA ILE A 74 5.53 -6.05 6.69
C ILE A 74 4.73 -7.22 6.13
N ILE A 75 5.41 -8.28 5.70
CA ILE A 75 4.76 -9.48 5.19
C ILE A 75 3.89 -10.12 6.27
N GLU A 76 4.40 -10.20 7.51
CA GLU A 76 3.64 -10.73 8.64
C GLU A 76 2.41 -9.87 8.92
N ALA A 77 2.58 -8.54 8.94
CA ALA A 77 1.46 -7.62 9.18
C ALA A 77 0.38 -7.79 8.11
N TYR A 78 0.79 -7.94 6.84
CA TYR A 78 -0.16 -8.19 5.77
C TYR A 78 -0.90 -9.53 5.97
N GLY A 79 -0.19 -10.56 6.39
CA GLY A 79 -0.81 -11.86 6.70
C GLY A 79 -1.84 -11.74 7.80
N GLN A 80 -1.56 -10.99 8.85
CA GLN A 80 -2.52 -10.77 9.94
C GLN A 80 -3.74 -9.99 9.44
N ALA A 81 -3.53 -8.95 8.62
CA ALA A 81 -4.64 -8.19 8.08
C ALA A 81 -5.51 -9.02 7.14
N SER A 82 -4.89 -9.75 6.22
CA SER A 82 -5.62 -10.46 5.17
C SER A 82 -6.28 -11.74 5.66
N ARG A 83 -5.66 -12.45 6.61
CA ARG A 83 -6.19 -13.74 7.09
C ARG A 83 -6.95 -13.64 8.40
N HIS A 84 -6.58 -12.70 9.26
CA HIS A 84 -7.18 -12.58 10.61
C HIS A 84 -7.90 -11.26 10.82
N PHE A 85 -7.95 -10.41 9.81
CA PHE A 85 -8.62 -9.11 9.85
C PHE A 85 -8.12 -8.25 11.00
N GLU A 86 -6.81 -8.23 11.22
CA GLU A 86 -6.18 -7.47 12.30
C GLU A 86 -5.43 -6.27 11.76
N ALA A 87 -5.66 -5.11 12.36
CA ALA A 87 -4.88 -3.91 12.08
C ALA A 87 -3.53 -3.97 12.80
N SER A 88 -2.56 -3.22 12.31
CA SER A 88 -1.24 -3.18 12.92
C SER A 88 -0.58 -1.81 12.74
N ALA A 89 0.45 -1.55 13.56
CA ALA A 89 1.34 -0.40 13.40
C ALA A 89 2.76 -0.93 13.50
N THR A 90 3.54 -0.73 12.45
CA THR A 90 4.89 -1.31 12.33
C THR A 90 5.89 -0.22 11.98
N LEU A 91 7.02 -0.20 12.65
CA LEU A 91 8.15 0.66 12.27
C LEU A 91 8.96 -0.07 11.21
N ALA A 92 9.21 0.60 10.09
CA ALA A 92 9.98 0.02 9.00
C ALA A 92 10.68 1.13 8.22
N ASP A 93 11.87 0.84 7.75
CA ASP A 93 12.58 1.75 6.85
C ASP A 93 12.11 1.50 5.42
N ILE A 94 11.84 2.58 4.70
CA ILE A 94 11.51 2.52 3.28
C ILE A 94 12.73 2.98 2.50
N VAL A 95 13.02 2.27 1.41
CA VAL A 95 14.12 2.62 0.50
C VAL A 95 13.50 3.33 -0.70
N LYS A 96 13.89 4.59 -0.88
CA LYS A 96 13.42 5.39 -2.01
C LYS A 96 14.08 4.93 -3.30
N LYS A 97 13.55 5.38 -4.43
CA LYS A 97 14.13 5.03 -5.74
C LYS A 97 15.59 5.46 -5.89
N ASP A 98 16.00 6.51 -5.22
CA ASP A 98 17.40 6.97 -5.26
C ASP A 98 18.31 6.21 -4.29
N GLY A 99 17.78 5.24 -3.56
CA GLY A 99 18.53 4.41 -2.62
C GLY A 99 18.61 4.96 -1.21
N THR A 100 18.09 6.16 -0.95
CA THR A 100 18.09 6.70 0.42
C THR A 100 16.98 6.05 1.24
N ARG A 101 17.20 6.01 2.56
CA ARG A 101 16.24 5.40 3.48
C ARG A 101 15.46 6.46 4.24
N ILE A 102 14.19 6.16 4.50
CA ILE A 102 13.32 6.96 5.38
C ILE A 102 12.81 6.04 6.47
N LYS A 103 12.93 6.49 7.72
CA LYS A 103 12.30 5.78 8.84
C LYS A 103 10.82 6.12 8.85
N THR A 104 9.98 5.08 8.85
CA THR A 104 8.53 5.28 8.78
C THR A 104 7.79 4.43 9.81
N LYS A 105 6.56 4.86 10.06
CA LYS A 105 5.55 4.08 10.76
C LYS A 105 4.49 3.72 9.74
N VAL A 106 4.21 2.43 9.62
CA VAL A 106 3.22 1.90 8.69
C VAL A 106 2.02 1.41 9.49
N ILE A 107 0.89 2.07 9.32
CA ILE A 107 -0.38 1.61 9.88
C ILE A 107 -1.10 0.85 8.77
N MET A 108 -1.44 -0.41 9.04
CA MET A 108 -2.11 -1.27 8.07
C MET A 108 -3.47 -1.66 8.63
N VAL A 109 -4.52 -1.39 7.86
CA VAL A 109 -5.91 -1.62 8.26
C VAL A 109 -6.58 -2.52 7.24
N PRO A 110 -7.17 -3.67 7.66
CA PRO A 110 -7.93 -4.50 6.72
C PRO A 110 -9.26 -3.83 6.40
N VAL A 111 -9.63 -3.86 5.12
CA VAL A 111 -10.90 -3.32 4.63
C VAL A 111 -11.53 -4.36 3.72
N THR A 112 -12.75 -4.79 4.03
CA THR A 112 -13.47 -5.71 3.13
C THR A 112 -14.27 -4.91 2.11
N TYR A 113 -14.26 -5.38 0.87
CA TYR A 113 -15.06 -4.80 -0.19
C TYR A 113 -15.44 -5.91 -1.16
N LYS A 114 -16.74 -6.16 -1.29
CA LYS A 114 -17.30 -7.17 -2.21
C LYS A 114 -16.59 -8.53 -2.12
N GLY A 115 -16.38 -9.00 -0.91
CA GLY A 115 -15.84 -10.34 -0.65
C GLY A 115 -14.32 -10.44 -0.62
N GLU A 116 -13.61 -9.36 -0.92
CA GLU A 116 -12.14 -9.34 -0.86
C GLU A 116 -11.66 -8.51 0.31
N VAL A 117 -10.52 -8.87 0.87
CA VAL A 117 -9.88 -8.10 1.95
C VAL A 117 -8.74 -7.30 1.36
N PHE A 118 -8.84 -5.99 1.49
CA PHE A 118 -7.80 -5.06 1.07
C PHE A 118 -7.02 -4.61 2.30
N ALA A 119 -5.75 -4.30 2.12
CA ALA A 119 -4.94 -3.69 3.17
C ALA A 119 -4.75 -2.20 2.84
N LEU A 120 -5.33 -1.35 3.68
CA LEU A 120 -5.19 0.10 3.55
C LEU A 120 -4.02 0.54 4.43
N HIS A 121 -3.03 1.18 3.81
CA HIS A 121 -1.79 1.57 4.48
C HIS A 121 -1.72 3.07 4.65
N PHE A 122 -1.39 3.51 5.86
CA PHE A 122 -1.08 4.91 6.17
C PHE A 122 0.38 4.96 6.59
N ILE A 123 1.19 5.72 5.87
CA ILE A 123 2.63 5.77 6.11
C ILE A 123 3.04 7.20 6.45
N SER A 124 3.74 7.34 7.57
CA SER A 124 4.28 8.62 7.99
C SER A 124 5.76 8.46 8.35
N SER A 125 6.55 9.50 8.10
CA SER A 125 7.95 9.52 8.52
C SER A 125 8.02 9.77 10.03
N VAL A 126 9.01 9.18 10.67
CA VAL A 126 9.21 9.31 12.12
C VAL A 126 10.58 9.88 12.44
#